data_900153da367bd476be1f851604be8afd
#
_entry.id   900153da367bd476be1f851604be8afd
#
_cell.length_a   1.000
_cell.length_b   1.000
_cell.length_c   1.000
_cell.angle_alpha   90.00
_cell.angle_beta   90.00
_cell.angle_gamma   90.00
#
_symmetry.space_group_name_H-M   'P 1'
#
loop_
_entity.id
_entity.type
_entity.pdbx_description
1 polymer ?
#
loop_
_entity_poly.entity_id
_entity_poly.type
_entity_poly.pdbx_seq_one_letter_code
_entity_poly.pdbx_strand_id
1 'polypeptide(L)'
;MHSLPVFLRLRGRAVILIGDGEAADAKRRLLERAGARVVGEEAEAALAIVANGDEAAVARLKGRGVLVNATDRPELCDFTLPAIVDRDPVLIAVGTGGASAGLAKALRQRIETLLPARLGASATALFEAREAIRMRWPDAAARRRAIDAGLAEGGPIDPLQGDADKSVATWLAGDIDRDARGLVTIRLASTDPDDLTLRTARLLGAADRIYHKPDVPVAILDRARADAARIIADAKPHGQEQGLTLWLEMA
;
A
#
# COMPACT_ATOMS: atom_id res chain seq x y z
N MET A 1 11.63 -6.57 -9.03
CA MET A 1 10.80 -6.99 -7.88
C MET A 1 10.95 -8.50 -7.73
N HIS A 2 11.40 -8.99 -6.58
CA HIS A 2 11.70 -10.42 -6.39
C HIS A 2 10.48 -11.26 -6.00
N SER A 3 9.40 -10.63 -5.51
CA SER A 3 8.14 -11.30 -5.16
C SER A 3 6.95 -10.36 -5.35
N LEU A 4 5.78 -10.93 -5.62
CA LEU A 4 4.53 -10.19 -5.76
C LEU A 4 3.86 -10.05 -4.39
N PRO A 5 3.65 -8.83 -3.86
CA PRO A 5 2.88 -8.64 -2.64
C PRO A 5 1.38 -8.84 -2.90
N VAL A 6 0.77 -9.71 -2.10
CA VAL A 6 -0.67 -10.01 -2.18
C VAL A 6 -1.27 -10.11 -0.78
N PHE A 7 -2.55 -9.77 -0.64
CA PHE A 7 -3.34 -10.01 0.57
C PHE A 7 -4.30 -11.16 0.36
N LEU A 8 -4.17 -12.23 1.15
CA LEU A 8 -4.99 -13.42 1.05
C LEU A 8 -6.18 -13.34 2.02
N ARG A 9 -7.38 -13.61 1.52
CA ARG A 9 -8.58 -13.73 2.36
C ARG A 9 -8.67 -15.16 2.87
N LEU A 10 -8.39 -15.35 4.17
CA LEU A 10 -8.32 -16.67 4.80
C LEU A 10 -9.57 -17.05 5.61
N ARG A 11 -10.53 -16.14 5.79
CA ARG A 11 -11.74 -16.42 6.58
C ARG A 11 -12.43 -17.73 6.14
N GLY A 12 -12.50 -18.70 7.06
CA GLY A 12 -13.08 -20.02 6.83
C GLY A 12 -12.24 -20.98 5.99
N ARG A 13 -11.10 -20.55 5.43
CA ARG A 13 -10.21 -21.41 4.65
C ARG A 13 -9.31 -22.25 5.55
N ALA A 14 -9.08 -23.49 5.15
CA ALA A 14 -8.11 -24.37 5.80
C ALA A 14 -6.67 -23.89 5.49
N VAL A 15 -5.84 -23.86 6.52
CA VAL A 15 -4.39 -23.63 6.42
C VAL A 15 -3.71 -24.69 7.28
N ILE A 16 -2.79 -25.45 6.71
CA ILE A 16 -2.02 -26.44 7.43
C ILE A 16 -0.98 -25.74 8.29
N LEU A 17 -0.87 -26.17 9.55
CA LEU A 17 0.20 -25.74 10.46
C LEU A 17 0.87 -26.99 11.04
N ILE A 18 2.18 -27.13 10.76
CA ILE A 18 3.02 -28.20 11.27
C ILE A 18 4.02 -27.63 12.27
N GLY A 19 4.15 -28.30 13.42
CA GLY A 19 5.01 -27.92 14.52
C GLY A 19 4.22 -27.54 15.76
N ASP A 20 4.96 -27.41 16.84
CA ASP A 20 4.50 -27.04 18.18
C ASP A 20 5.43 -25.99 18.80
N GLY A 21 5.12 -25.59 20.06
CA GLY A 21 5.86 -24.59 20.78
C GLY A 21 5.64 -23.16 20.31
N GLU A 22 6.45 -22.23 20.80
CA GLU A 22 6.25 -20.79 20.69
C GLU A 22 6.16 -20.29 19.22
N ALA A 23 7.00 -20.85 18.33
CA ALA A 23 7.01 -20.47 16.92
C ALA A 23 5.70 -20.86 16.23
N ALA A 24 5.21 -22.09 16.44
CA ALA A 24 3.94 -22.56 15.91
C ALA A 24 2.76 -21.80 16.50
N ASP A 25 2.77 -21.53 17.80
CA ASP A 25 1.71 -20.78 18.49
C ASP A 25 1.59 -19.35 17.98
N ALA A 26 2.72 -18.69 17.69
CA ALA A 26 2.72 -17.37 17.08
C ALA A 26 2.06 -17.38 15.70
N LYS A 27 2.34 -18.40 14.88
CA LYS A 27 1.72 -18.58 13.57
C LYS A 27 0.23 -18.94 13.68
N ARG A 28 -0.14 -19.79 14.63
CA ARG A 28 -1.53 -20.13 14.94
C ARG A 28 -2.35 -18.89 15.25
N ARG A 29 -1.90 -18.07 16.20
CA ARG A 29 -2.57 -16.79 16.56
C ARG A 29 -2.74 -15.86 15.36
N LEU A 30 -1.73 -15.78 14.47
CA LEU A 30 -1.81 -14.96 13.24
C LEU A 30 -2.88 -15.49 12.29
N LEU A 31 -2.91 -16.81 12.03
CA LEU A 31 -3.87 -17.45 11.16
C LEU A 31 -5.31 -17.33 11.69
N GLU A 32 -5.50 -17.57 12.98
CA GLU A 32 -6.81 -17.45 13.64
C GLU A 32 -7.32 -16.00 13.60
N ARG A 33 -6.45 -15.01 13.82
CA ARG A 33 -6.79 -13.59 13.67
C ARG A 33 -7.20 -13.25 12.23
N ALA A 34 -6.60 -13.89 11.24
CA ALA A 34 -6.99 -13.76 9.84
C ALA A 34 -8.26 -14.56 9.47
N GLY A 35 -8.85 -15.28 10.46
CA GLY A 35 -10.06 -16.07 10.31
C GLY A 35 -9.84 -17.41 9.60
N ALA A 36 -8.60 -17.89 9.51
CA ALA A 36 -8.30 -19.20 8.95
C ALA A 36 -8.70 -20.32 9.91
N ARG A 37 -9.04 -21.47 9.35
CA ARG A 37 -9.20 -22.72 10.09
C ARG A 37 -7.87 -23.47 10.05
N VAL A 38 -7.17 -23.49 11.17
CA VAL A 38 -5.89 -24.20 11.30
C VAL A 38 -6.15 -25.71 11.35
N VAL A 39 -5.45 -26.46 10.49
CA VAL A 39 -5.62 -27.91 10.32
C VAL A 39 -4.27 -28.63 10.32
N GLY A 40 -4.30 -29.96 10.51
CA GLY A 40 -3.11 -30.81 10.41
C GLY A 40 -2.71 -31.15 8.97
N GLU A 41 -1.57 -31.83 8.82
CA GLU A 41 -0.93 -32.14 7.55
C GLU A 41 -1.83 -32.89 6.56
N GLU A 42 -2.66 -33.81 7.06
CA GLU A 42 -3.50 -34.67 6.22
C GLU A 42 -4.69 -33.96 5.57
N ALA A 43 -4.98 -32.73 6.02
CA ALA A 43 -6.12 -32.00 5.48
C ALA A 43 -5.83 -31.39 4.10
N GLU A 44 -6.89 -31.19 3.32
CA GLU A 44 -6.81 -30.41 2.09
C GLU A 44 -6.72 -28.93 2.38
N ALA A 45 -5.67 -28.29 1.89
CA ALA A 45 -5.46 -26.85 1.98
C ALA A 45 -4.55 -26.36 0.85
N ALA A 46 -4.70 -25.10 0.47
CA ALA A 46 -3.84 -24.46 -0.54
C ALA A 46 -2.55 -23.88 0.06
N LEU A 47 -2.52 -23.67 1.39
CA LEU A 47 -1.42 -23.03 2.11
C LEU A 47 -1.02 -23.87 3.31
N ALA A 48 0.29 -23.87 3.60
CA ALA A 48 0.85 -24.49 4.78
C ALA A 48 1.94 -23.62 5.42
N ILE A 49 2.06 -23.73 6.75
CA ILE A 49 3.17 -23.18 7.51
C ILE A 49 3.84 -24.35 8.25
N VAL A 50 5.14 -24.52 8.05
CA VAL A 50 5.97 -25.51 8.73
C VAL A 50 6.87 -24.76 9.72
N ALA A 51 6.58 -24.88 11.02
CA ALA A 51 7.22 -24.09 12.08
C ALA A 51 8.30 -24.83 12.86
N ASN A 52 8.54 -26.11 12.55
CA ASN A 52 9.48 -26.99 13.27
C ASN A 52 10.72 -27.37 12.44
N GLY A 53 10.91 -26.78 11.23
CA GLY A 53 12.05 -27.08 10.37
C GLY A 53 11.98 -28.44 9.67
N ASP A 54 10.83 -29.13 9.66
CA ASP A 54 10.66 -30.44 8.99
C ASP A 54 10.68 -30.30 7.47
N GLU A 55 11.87 -30.46 6.86
CA GLU A 55 12.07 -30.40 5.42
C GLU A 55 11.31 -31.52 4.66
N ALA A 56 11.15 -32.66 5.29
CA ALA A 56 10.40 -33.77 4.68
C ALA A 56 8.92 -33.44 4.57
N ALA A 57 8.33 -32.79 5.59
CA ALA A 57 6.98 -32.25 5.52
C ALA A 57 6.84 -31.16 4.44
N VAL A 58 7.81 -30.26 4.32
CA VAL A 58 7.83 -29.26 3.23
C VAL A 58 7.80 -29.93 1.86
N ALA A 59 8.63 -30.96 1.64
CA ALA A 59 8.66 -31.70 0.37
C ALA A 59 7.32 -32.41 0.07
N ARG A 60 6.71 -33.09 1.07
CA ARG A 60 5.42 -33.75 0.92
C ARG A 60 4.31 -32.75 0.56
N LEU A 61 4.26 -31.61 1.24
CA LEU A 61 3.25 -30.56 1.00
C LEU A 61 3.40 -29.96 -0.40
N LYS A 62 4.63 -29.63 -0.81
CA LYS A 62 4.92 -29.15 -2.17
C LYS A 62 4.56 -30.19 -3.24
N GLY A 63 4.83 -31.48 -2.99
CA GLY A 63 4.40 -32.57 -3.86
C GLY A 63 2.87 -32.66 -4.04
N ARG A 64 2.09 -32.16 -3.09
CA ARG A 64 0.63 -32.03 -3.14
C ARG A 64 0.16 -30.71 -3.79
N GLY A 65 1.07 -29.85 -4.26
CA GLY A 65 0.74 -28.54 -4.83
C GLY A 65 0.35 -27.48 -3.79
N VAL A 66 0.68 -27.71 -2.51
CA VAL A 66 0.43 -26.76 -1.42
C VAL A 66 1.56 -25.71 -1.39
N LEU A 67 1.23 -24.43 -1.34
CA LEU A 67 2.20 -23.38 -1.13
C LEU A 67 2.67 -23.36 0.33
N VAL A 68 3.99 -23.39 0.55
CA VAL A 68 4.57 -23.57 1.87
C VAL A 68 5.36 -22.35 2.32
N ASN A 69 5.17 -21.95 3.58
CA ASN A 69 6.08 -21.11 4.33
C ASN A 69 6.82 -21.98 5.37
N ALA A 70 8.12 -22.12 5.25
CA ALA A 70 8.97 -22.78 6.24
C ALA A 70 9.63 -21.72 7.13
N THR A 71 9.34 -21.74 8.43
CA THR A 71 9.89 -20.76 9.38
C THR A 71 11.42 -20.87 9.42
N ASP A 72 12.10 -19.72 9.35
CA ASP A 72 13.56 -19.55 9.34
C ASP A 72 14.31 -20.25 8.20
N ARG A 73 13.59 -20.70 7.17
CA ARG A 73 14.13 -21.37 5.98
C ARG A 73 13.61 -20.70 4.69
N PRO A 74 14.06 -19.48 4.38
CA PRO A 74 13.53 -18.71 3.24
C PRO A 74 13.71 -19.41 1.90
N GLU A 75 14.77 -20.23 1.74
CA GLU A 75 15.04 -21.02 0.54
C GLU A 75 14.00 -22.13 0.27
N LEU A 76 13.27 -22.53 1.29
CA LEU A 76 12.19 -23.53 1.19
C LEU A 76 10.81 -22.89 1.04
N CYS A 77 10.71 -21.57 1.12
CA CYS A 77 9.44 -20.86 1.10
C CYS A 77 8.93 -20.57 -0.33
N ASP A 78 7.66 -20.85 -0.58
CA ASP A 78 6.94 -20.36 -1.76
C ASP A 78 6.37 -18.96 -1.52
N PHE A 79 6.11 -18.61 -0.26
CA PHE A 79 5.69 -17.27 0.18
C PHE A 79 6.30 -16.93 1.53
N THR A 80 6.39 -15.64 1.84
CA THR A 80 6.88 -15.14 3.12
C THR A 80 5.78 -14.41 3.89
N LEU A 81 5.85 -14.46 5.22
CA LEU A 81 4.96 -13.70 6.11
C LEU A 81 5.64 -12.37 6.46
N PRO A 82 5.03 -11.22 6.12
CA PRO A 82 5.58 -9.90 6.41
C PRO A 82 5.39 -9.51 7.88
N ALA A 83 6.09 -8.47 8.32
CA ALA A 83 5.73 -7.73 9.52
C ALA A 83 4.51 -6.85 9.22
N ILE A 84 3.48 -6.87 10.10
CA ILE A 84 2.17 -6.30 9.81
C ILE A 84 1.85 -5.17 10.79
N VAL A 85 1.40 -4.02 10.25
CA VAL A 85 0.62 -3.03 10.98
C VAL A 85 -0.84 -3.23 10.65
N ASP A 86 -1.65 -3.49 11.67
CA ASP A 86 -3.06 -3.81 11.54
C ASP A 86 -3.90 -2.67 12.12
N ARG A 87 -4.70 -2.04 11.25
CA ARG A 87 -5.72 -1.03 11.54
C ARG A 87 -7.00 -1.38 10.79
N ASP A 88 -7.48 -2.61 10.96
CA ASP A 88 -8.60 -3.20 10.20
C ASP A 88 -9.64 -2.14 9.78
N PRO A 89 -10.00 -2.03 8.48
CA PRO A 89 -9.60 -2.88 7.36
C PRO A 89 -8.27 -2.48 6.68
N VAL A 90 -7.54 -1.48 7.19
CA VAL A 90 -6.24 -1.07 6.63
C VAL A 90 -5.13 -1.98 7.16
N LEU A 91 -4.41 -2.61 6.24
CA LEU A 91 -3.25 -3.44 6.54
C LEU A 91 -2.01 -2.89 5.82
N ILE A 92 -0.90 -2.76 6.55
CA ILE A 92 0.41 -2.44 5.96
C ILE A 92 1.35 -3.61 6.23
N ALA A 93 1.94 -4.13 5.17
CA ALA A 93 2.82 -5.29 5.20
C ALA A 93 4.24 -4.88 4.82
N VAL A 94 5.21 -5.20 5.66
CA VAL A 94 6.64 -4.92 5.43
C VAL A 94 7.38 -6.23 5.22
N GLY A 95 7.82 -6.48 3.99
CA GLY A 95 8.60 -7.65 3.62
C GLY A 95 10.02 -7.26 3.20
N THR A 96 10.99 -8.13 3.52
CA THR A 96 12.41 -7.95 3.14
C THR A 96 12.93 -9.10 2.28
N GLY A 97 12.01 -9.92 1.73
CA GLY A 97 12.36 -11.08 0.91
C GLY A 97 13.15 -12.16 1.66
N GLY A 98 12.97 -12.25 2.98
CA GLY A 98 13.75 -13.17 3.81
C GLY A 98 15.11 -12.61 4.26
N ALA A 99 15.55 -11.45 3.74
CA ALA A 99 16.89 -10.91 4.02
C ALA A 99 17.08 -10.47 5.48
N SER A 100 16.06 -9.89 6.13
CA SER A 100 16.18 -9.42 7.51
C SER A 100 14.84 -9.24 8.21
N ALA A 101 14.50 -10.16 9.11
CA ALA A 101 13.33 -10.03 9.98
C ALA A 101 13.45 -8.81 10.93
N GLY A 102 14.69 -8.52 11.39
CA GLY A 102 14.95 -7.36 12.25
C GLY A 102 14.68 -6.02 11.55
N LEU A 103 15.06 -5.88 10.29
CA LEU A 103 14.75 -4.70 9.49
C LEU A 103 13.24 -4.54 9.28
N ALA A 104 12.54 -5.62 8.90
CA ALA A 104 11.10 -5.61 8.74
C ALA A 104 10.38 -5.18 10.03
N LYS A 105 10.80 -5.72 11.18
CA LYS A 105 10.30 -5.34 12.50
C LYS A 105 10.54 -3.87 12.82
N ALA A 106 11.77 -3.37 12.58
CA ALA A 106 12.12 -1.99 12.88
C ALA A 106 11.29 -0.99 12.03
N LEU A 107 11.14 -1.27 10.74
CA LEU A 107 10.30 -0.47 9.84
C LEU A 107 8.83 -0.51 10.27
N ARG A 108 8.31 -1.70 10.55
CA ARG A 108 6.94 -1.87 11.05
C ARG A 108 6.70 -1.05 12.32
N GLN A 109 7.61 -1.05 13.29
CA GLN A 109 7.48 -0.28 14.53
C GLN A 109 7.46 1.23 14.28
N ARG A 110 8.31 1.73 13.37
CA ARG A 110 8.30 3.16 13.00
C ARG A 110 7.00 3.56 12.31
N ILE A 111 6.50 2.75 11.38
CA ILE A 111 5.21 2.98 10.71
C ILE A 111 4.07 2.95 11.74
N GLU A 112 4.09 2.00 12.70
CA GLU A 112 3.09 1.89 13.77
C GLU A 112 2.93 3.19 14.56
N THR A 113 4.02 3.90 14.84
CA THR A 113 3.99 5.17 15.60
C THR A 113 3.43 6.35 14.80
N LEU A 114 3.49 6.28 13.47
CA LEU A 114 2.98 7.34 12.59
C LEU A 114 1.47 7.23 12.35
N LEU A 115 0.91 6.04 12.50
CA LEU A 115 -0.47 5.77 12.10
C LEU A 115 -1.43 5.86 13.28
N PRO A 116 -2.49 6.69 13.16
CA PRO A 116 -3.52 6.78 14.19
C PRO A 116 -4.21 5.43 14.43
N ALA A 117 -4.64 5.19 15.66
CA ALA A 117 -5.39 3.99 16.02
C ALA A 117 -6.73 3.88 15.24
N ARG A 118 -7.31 5.02 14.88
CA ARG A 118 -8.62 5.11 14.17
C ARG A 118 -8.52 5.10 12.64
N LEU A 119 -7.34 4.83 12.07
CA LEU A 119 -7.15 4.80 10.60
C LEU A 119 -8.12 3.84 9.89
N GLY A 120 -8.41 2.69 10.50
CA GLY A 120 -9.40 1.76 9.96
C GLY A 120 -10.83 2.31 9.95
N ALA A 121 -11.21 3.06 11.00
CA ALA A 121 -12.50 3.73 11.04
C ALA A 121 -12.62 4.78 9.91
N SER A 122 -11.54 5.49 9.57
CA SER A 122 -11.53 6.42 8.44
C SER A 122 -11.76 5.71 7.11
N ALA A 123 -11.14 4.54 6.90
CA ALA A 123 -11.35 3.73 5.70
C ALA A 123 -12.80 3.22 5.61
N THR A 124 -13.38 2.78 6.74
CA THR A 124 -14.79 2.35 6.83
C THR A 124 -15.74 3.50 6.51
N ALA A 125 -15.53 4.68 7.10
CA ALA A 125 -16.34 5.86 6.84
C ALA A 125 -16.32 6.29 5.36
N LEU A 126 -15.14 6.23 4.70
CA LEU A 126 -15.02 6.49 3.28
C LEU A 126 -15.74 5.44 2.42
N PHE A 127 -15.68 4.18 2.84
CA PHE A 127 -16.40 3.10 2.15
C PHE A 127 -17.93 3.28 2.24
N GLU A 128 -18.43 3.61 3.42
CA GLU A 128 -19.87 3.88 3.65
C GLU A 128 -20.33 5.13 2.90
N ALA A 129 -19.49 6.16 2.82
CA ALA A 129 -19.77 7.41 2.10
C ALA A 129 -19.67 7.30 0.57
N ARG A 130 -19.25 6.18 0.02
CA ARG A 130 -18.84 6.02 -1.38
C ARG A 130 -19.97 6.36 -2.38
N GLU A 131 -21.22 6.11 -2.04
CA GLU A 131 -22.35 6.47 -2.90
C GLU A 131 -22.59 7.98 -2.89
N ALA A 132 -22.59 8.60 -1.72
CA ALA A 132 -22.70 10.05 -1.58
C ALA A 132 -21.54 10.78 -2.28
N ILE A 133 -20.31 10.23 -2.21
CA ILE A 133 -19.14 10.73 -2.94
C ILE A 133 -19.40 10.69 -4.46
N ARG A 134 -19.97 9.58 -4.98
CA ARG A 134 -20.29 9.45 -6.41
C ARG A 134 -21.37 10.42 -6.86
N MET A 135 -22.39 10.63 -6.03
CA MET A 135 -23.45 11.58 -6.32
C MET A 135 -22.95 13.02 -6.36
N ARG A 136 -22.08 13.39 -5.40
CA ARG A 136 -21.51 14.73 -5.32
C ARG A 136 -20.56 15.04 -6.47
N TRP A 137 -19.73 14.08 -6.85
CA TRP A 137 -18.77 14.18 -7.97
C TRP A 137 -19.01 13.05 -8.99
N PRO A 138 -20.01 13.23 -9.90
CA PRO A 138 -20.33 12.21 -10.90
C PRO A 138 -19.15 11.92 -11.85
N ASP A 139 -18.40 12.97 -12.24
CA ASP A 139 -17.20 12.83 -13.05
C ASP A 139 -16.08 12.13 -12.27
N ALA A 140 -15.48 11.09 -12.89
CA ALA A 140 -14.49 10.25 -12.24
C ALA A 140 -13.20 11.00 -11.89
N ALA A 141 -12.77 11.94 -12.76
CA ALA A 141 -11.55 12.72 -12.54
C ALA A 141 -11.76 13.77 -11.45
N ALA A 142 -12.90 14.47 -11.44
CA ALA A 142 -13.28 15.42 -10.39
C ALA A 142 -13.39 14.71 -9.04
N ARG A 143 -14.04 13.55 -9.00
CA ARG A 143 -14.16 12.73 -7.79
C ARG A 143 -12.80 12.32 -7.22
N ARG A 144 -11.88 11.86 -8.08
CA ARG A 144 -10.52 11.50 -7.68
C ARG A 144 -9.81 12.70 -7.06
N ARG A 145 -9.82 13.85 -7.75
CA ARG A 145 -9.20 15.09 -7.23
C ARG A 145 -9.76 15.51 -5.88
N ALA A 146 -11.09 15.42 -5.70
CA ALA A 146 -11.73 15.75 -4.42
C ALA A 146 -11.27 14.81 -3.29
N ILE A 147 -11.17 13.51 -3.56
CA ILE A 147 -10.66 12.52 -2.60
C ILE A 147 -9.19 12.79 -2.28
N ASP A 148 -8.35 13.00 -3.30
CA ASP A 148 -6.92 13.25 -3.14
C ASP A 148 -6.68 14.54 -2.32
N ALA A 149 -7.42 15.61 -2.60
CA ALA A 149 -7.34 16.85 -1.84
C ALA A 149 -7.84 16.69 -0.39
N GLY A 150 -8.86 15.87 -0.20
CA GLY A 150 -9.38 15.55 1.12
C GLY A 150 -8.38 14.78 1.99
N LEU A 151 -7.70 13.80 1.38
CA LEU A 151 -6.73 12.93 2.04
C LEU A 151 -5.32 13.52 2.13
N ALA A 152 -5.06 14.67 1.48
CA ALA A 152 -3.75 15.31 1.53
C ALA A 152 -3.39 15.77 2.95
N GLU A 153 -2.09 15.98 3.22
CA GLU A 153 -1.60 16.51 4.49
C GLU A 153 -2.33 17.83 4.86
N GLY A 154 -2.97 17.85 6.00
CA GLY A 154 -3.80 18.97 6.46
C GLY A 154 -5.15 19.11 5.74
N GLY A 155 -5.50 18.15 4.91
CA GLY A 155 -6.83 18.06 4.29
C GLY A 155 -7.93 17.69 5.30
N PRO A 156 -9.20 17.92 4.97
CA PRO A 156 -10.31 17.71 5.89
C PRO A 156 -10.52 16.25 6.34
N ILE A 157 -10.00 15.30 5.60
CA ILE A 157 -10.02 13.87 5.92
C ILE A 157 -8.61 13.27 5.86
N ASP A 158 -7.58 14.06 6.24
CA ASP A 158 -6.20 13.59 6.31
C ASP A 158 -6.10 12.34 7.19
N PRO A 159 -5.66 11.19 6.63
CA PRO A 159 -5.67 9.91 7.33
C PRO A 159 -4.73 9.86 8.53
N LEU A 160 -3.78 10.80 8.65
CA LEU A 160 -2.90 10.91 9.81
C LEU A 160 -3.48 11.77 10.93
N GLN A 161 -4.63 12.41 10.72
CA GLN A 161 -5.39 13.06 11.78
C GLN A 161 -6.25 12.03 12.52
N GLY A 162 -6.27 12.13 13.86
CA GLY A 162 -6.91 11.10 14.72
C GLY A 162 -8.44 11.03 14.62
N ASP A 163 -9.10 11.97 13.97
CA ASP A 163 -10.56 12.10 13.84
C ASP A 163 -11.05 12.18 12.38
N ALA A 164 -10.21 11.79 11.43
CA ALA A 164 -10.55 11.79 10.01
C ALA A 164 -11.86 11.03 9.69
N ASP A 165 -12.18 9.97 10.43
CA ASP A 165 -13.42 9.22 10.30
C ASP A 165 -14.68 10.07 10.57
N LYS A 166 -14.61 11.01 11.51
CA LYS A 166 -15.72 11.92 11.85
C LYS A 166 -15.87 13.05 10.85
N SER A 167 -14.79 13.37 10.15
CA SER A 167 -14.73 14.51 9.24
C SER A 167 -15.30 14.20 7.84
N VAL A 168 -15.53 12.93 7.49
CA VAL A 168 -16.02 12.52 6.16
C VAL A 168 -17.38 13.17 5.83
N ALA A 169 -18.32 13.19 6.78
CA ALA A 169 -19.62 13.81 6.57
C ALA A 169 -19.52 15.34 6.37
N THR A 170 -18.68 16.00 7.17
CA THR A 170 -18.43 17.44 7.07
C THR A 170 -17.72 17.78 5.75
N TRP A 171 -16.77 16.97 5.34
CA TRP A 171 -16.10 17.11 4.04
C TRP A 171 -17.08 16.99 2.89
N LEU A 172 -18.00 16.02 2.95
CA LEU A 172 -19.06 15.88 1.95
C LEU A 172 -20.03 17.05 1.92
N ALA A 173 -20.31 17.70 3.03
CA ALA A 173 -21.18 18.86 3.11
C ALA A 173 -20.50 20.17 2.71
N GLY A 174 -19.15 20.24 2.78
CA GLY A 174 -18.37 21.45 2.53
C GLY A 174 -18.14 21.73 1.04
N ASP A 175 -18.01 23.01 0.66
CA ASP A 175 -17.57 23.42 -0.68
C ASP A 175 -16.04 23.37 -0.75
N ILE A 176 -15.51 22.26 -1.28
CA ILE A 176 -14.08 22.14 -1.59
C ILE A 176 -13.92 22.25 -3.11
N ASP A 177 -14.06 23.46 -3.61
CA ASP A 177 -13.64 23.81 -4.97
C ASP A 177 -12.19 24.34 -4.92
N ARG A 178 -11.22 23.45 -4.69
CA ARG A 178 -9.83 23.72 -5.01
C ARG A 178 -9.48 23.00 -6.30
N ASP A 179 -9.97 23.57 -7.37
CA ASP A 179 -9.52 23.25 -8.72
C ASP A 179 -8.03 23.59 -8.85
N ALA A 180 -7.16 22.65 -8.51
CA ALA A 180 -5.74 22.75 -8.82
C ALA A 180 -5.59 22.60 -10.34
N ARG A 181 -5.96 23.65 -11.07
CA ARG A 181 -5.73 23.76 -12.53
C ARG A 181 -4.37 24.39 -12.73
N GLY A 182 -3.52 23.77 -13.50
CA GLY A 182 -2.31 24.44 -13.96
C GLY A 182 -1.18 23.51 -14.34
N LEU A 183 -0.35 24.01 -15.23
CA LEU A 183 0.94 23.43 -15.59
C LEU A 183 2.00 24.00 -14.65
N VAL A 184 2.61 23.15 -13.85
CA VAL A 184 3.75 23.51 -13.00
C VAL A 184 5.03 22.97 -13.61
N THR A 185 5.99 23.85 -13.84
CA THR A 185 7.32 23.47 -14.33
C THR A 185 8.25 23.21 -13.14
N ILE A 186 8.93 22.09 -13.17
CA ILE A 186 9.94 21.69 -12.18
C ILE A 186 11.25 21.42 -12.91
N ARG A 187 12.31 22.14 -12.51
CA ARG A 187 13.68 21.86 -12.93
C ARG A 187 14.38 21.08 -11.83
N LEU A 188 14.86 19.91 -12.19
CA LEU A 188 15.52 18.98 -11.27
C LEU A 188 17.02 19.26 -11.28
N ALA A 189 17.58 19.61 -10.13
CA ALA A 189 19.00 19.89 -9.99
C ALA A 189 19.83 18.61 -9.74
N SER A 190 19.20 17.49 -9.43
CA SER A 190 19.85 16.22 -9.10
C SER A 190 19.07 15.05 -9.69
N THR A 191 19.77 13.96 -9.94
CA THR A 191 19.18 12.66 -10.33
C THR A 191 18.74 11.83 -9.14
N ASP A 192 19.12 12.25 -7.91
CA ASP A 192 18.77 11.55 -6.68
C ASP A 192 17.36 11.95 -6.22
N PRO A 193 16.42 11.01 -6.03
CA PRO A 193 15.09 11.30 -5.53
C PRO A 193 15.08 11.83 -4.08
N ASP A 194 16.14 11.65 -3.30
CA ASP A 194 16.23 12.16 -1.95
C ASP A 194 16.64 13.65 -1.89
N ASP A 195 17.13 14.21 -3.00
CA ASP A 195 17.40 15.64 -3.17
C ASP A 195 16.13 16.43 -3.58
N LEU A 196 14.99 15.77 -3.75
CA LEU A 196 13.74 16.45 -4.02
C LEU A 196 13.33 17.33 -2.85
N THR A 197 12.95 18.57 -3.14
CA THR A 197 12.31 19.41 -2.12
C THR A 197 10.97 18.78 -1.70
N LEU A 198 10.56 19.00 -0.45
CA LEU A 198 9.23 18.56 0.02
C LEU A 198 8.09 19.07 -0.89
N ARG A 199 8.25 20.30 -1.41
CA ARG A 199 7.29 20.86 -2.37
C ARG A 199 7.22 20.03 -3.66
N THR A 200 8.37 19.67 -4.23
CA THR A 200 8.44 18.86 -5.45
C THR A 200 7.85 17.47 -5.23
N ALA A 201 8.18 16.83 -4.11
CA ALA A 201 7.65 15.54 -3.75
C ALA A 201 6.11 15.55 -3.59
N ARG A 202 5.54 16.59 -2.94
CA ARG A 202 4.08 16.78 -2.83
C ARG A 202 3.42 17.00 -4.19
N LEU A 203 4.03 17.79 -5.07
CA LEU A 203 3.51 18.03 -6.41
C LEU A 203 3.51 16.74 -7.24
N LEU A 204 4.59 15.94 -7.19
CA LEU A 204 4.64 14.63 -7.82
C LEU A 204 3.53 13.68 -7.31
N GLY A 205 3.36 13.62 -5.99
CA GLY A 205 2.32 12.80 -5.35
C GLY A 205 0.89 13.26 -5.66
N ALA A 206 0.68 14.51 -6.07
CA ALA A 206 -0.63 15.09 -6.37
C ALA A 206 -0.94 15.20 -7.89
N ALA A 207 0.06 14.98 -8.76
CA ALA A 207 -0.08 15.20 -10.20
C ALA A 207 -1.02 14.18 -10.85
N ASP A 208 -1.90 14.66 -11.73
CA ASP A 208 -2.72 13.82 -12.61
C ASP A 208 -1.91 13.39 -13.85
N ARG A 209 -1.01 14.27 -14.33
CA ARG A 209 -0.16 14.03 -15.49
C ARG A 209 1.24 14.61 -15.27
N ILE A 210 2.21 13.88 -15.77
CA ILE A 210 3.62 14.28 -15.72
C ILE A 210 4.18 14.18 -17.14
N TYR A 211 4.41 15.32 -17.76
CA TYR A 211 5.22 15.41 -18.95
C TYR A 211 6.68 15.57 -18.54
N HIS A 212 7.55 14.83 -19.15
CA HIS A 212 8.96 14.87 -18.79
C HIS A 212 9.87 14.65 -19.98
N LYS A 213 11.09 15.21 -19.90
CA LYS A 213 12.13 14.90 -20.86
C LYS A 213 12.68 13.48 -20.67
N PRO A 214 13.27 12.86 -21.73
CA PRO A 214 13.80 11.50 -21.67
C PRO A 214 14.90 11.28 -20.61
N ASP A 215 15.61 12.35 -20.22
CA ASP A 215 16.71 12.34 -19.25
C ASP A 215 16.27 12.41 -17.79
N VAL A 216 14.97 12.55 -17.51
CA VAL A 216 14.44 12.54 -16.14
C VAL A 216 14.50 11.12 -15.58
N PRO A 217 15.17 10.91 -14.40
CA PRO A 217 15.35 9.59 -13.84
C PRO A 217 14.03 8.91 -13.43
N VAL A 218 13.93 7.62 -13.72
CA VAL A 218 12.75 6.79 -13.36
C VAL A 218 12.52 6.80 -11.84
N ALA A 219 13.58 6.82 -11.03
CA ALA A 219 13.47 6.87 -9.56
C ALA A 219 12.76 8.13 -9.05
N ILE A 220 12.87 9.26 -9.77
CA ILE A 220 12.11 10.48 -9.49
C ILE A 220 10.66 10.34 -9.95
N LEU A 221 10.44 9.78 -11.14
CA LEU A 221 9.10 9.53 -11.66
C LEU A 221 8.30 8.56 -10.78
N ASP A 222 8.99 7.63 -10.10
CA ASP A 222 8.38 6.68 -9.17
C ASP A 222 7.91 7.30 -7.84
N ARG A 223 8.27 8.56 -7.57
CA ARG A 223 7.69 9.36 -6.47
C ARG A 223 6.29 9.90 -6.81
N ALA A 224 5.89 9.82 -8.07
CA ALA A 224 4.54 10.16 -8.47
C ALA A 224 3.53 9.09 -8.04
N ARG A 225 2.27 9.48 -7.92
CA ARG A 225 1.19 8.52 -7.66
C ARG A 225 1.11 7.47 -8.78
N ALA A 226 0.71 6.27 -8.42
CA ALA A 226 0.75 5.10 -9.30
C ALA A 226 -0.12 5.23 -10.57
N ASP A 227 -1.18 6.02 -10.50
CA ASP A 227 -2.15 6.24 -11.58
C ASP A 227 -1.91 7.55 -12.38
N ALA A 228 -0.86 8.32 -12.05
CA ALA A 228 -0.48 9.48 -12.83
C ALA A 228 -0.02 9.08 -14.24
N ALA A 229 -0.54 9.77 -15.27
CA ALA A 229 -0.06 9.56 -16.62
C ALA A 229 1.36 10.11 -16.76
N ARG A 230 2.31 9.29 -17.20
CA ARG A 230 3.71 9.67 -17.45
C ARG A 230 3.94 9.72 -18.96
N ILE A 231 4.30 10.90 -19.48
CA ILE A 231 4.36 11.18 -20.90
C ILE A 231 5.73 11.77 -21.24
N ILE A 232 6.49 11.08 -22.07
CA ILE A 232 7.75 11.60 -22.59
C ILE A 232 7.42 12.66 -23.66
N ALA A 233 8.01 13.85 -23.54
CA ALA A 233 7.82 14.93 -24.47
C ALA A 233 9.09 15.80 -24.60
N ASP A 234 9.32 16.36 -25.78
CA ASP A 234 10.45 17.24 -26.05
C ASP A 234 10.17 18.70 -25.67
N ALA A 235 8.89 19.07 -25.55
CA ALA A 235 8.43 20.41 -25.21
C ALA A 235 7.26 20.39 -24.23
N LYS A 236 7.06 21.50 -23.52
CA LYS A 236 5.93 21.70 -22.62
C LYS A 236 4.60 21.55 -23.36
N PRO A 237 3.61 20.89 -22.77
CA PRO A 237 2.29 20.81 -23.37
C PRO A 237 1.67 22.20 -23.52
N HIS A 238 1.00 22.41 -24.64
CA HIS A 238 0.21 23.60 -24.91
C HIS A 238 -1.25 23.30 -24.57
N GLY A 239 -1.85 24.09 -23.67
CA GLY A 239 -3.27 23.99 -23.29
C GLY A 239 -3.48 23.82 -21.79
N GLN A 240 -4.69 24.20 -21.34
CA GLN A 240 -5.13 23.96 -19.98
C GLN A 240 -5.86 22.61 -19.93
N GLU A 241 -5.16 21.57 -19.51
CA GLU A 241 -5.80 20.30 -19.21
C GLU A 241 -6.40 20.35 -17.80
N GLN A 242 -7.50 19.61 -17.60
CA GLN A 242 -8.10 19.51 -16.26
C GLN A 242 -7.17 18.76 -15.30
N GLY A 243 -6.96 19.30 -14.09
CA GLY A 243 -6.12 18.73 -13.06
C GLY A 243 -4.71 19.31 -13.02
N LEU A 244 -3.89 18.77 -12.09
CA LEU A 244 -2.50 19.18 -11.92
C LEU A 244 -1.61 18.49 -12.96
N THR A 245 -1.02 19.30 -13.84
CA THR A 245 -0.06 18.83 -14.83
C THR A 245 1.34 19.32 -14.46
N LEU A 246 2.31 18.43 -14.44
CA LEU A 246 3.72 18.78 -14.24
C LEU A 246 4.48 18.68 -15.54
N TRP A 247 5.46 19.60 -15.71
CA TRP A 247 6.53 19.48 -16.67
C TRP A 247 7.84 19.30 -15.91
N LEU A 248 8.54 18.20 -16.15
CA LEU A 248 9.83 17.89 -15.54
C LEU A 248 10.95 17.94 -16.57
N GLU A 249 12.03 18.64 -16.23
CA GLU A 249 13.27 18.69 -17.00
C GLU A 249 14.47 18.74 -16.04
N MET A 250 15.60 18.21 -16.47
CA MET A 250 16.86 18.43 -15.76
C MET A 250 17.33 19.88 -15.93
N ALA A 251 18.02 20.43 -14.91
CA ALA A 251 18.52 21.81 -14.91
C ALA A 251 19.73 21.99 -15.82
#